data_7922cb220ccf8a914763cb36ecb40f47
#
_entry.id   7922cb220ccf8a914763cb36ecb40f47
#
_cell.length_a   1.000
_cell.length_b   1.000
_cell.length_c   1.000
_cell.angle_alpha   90.00
_cell.angle_beta   90.00
_cell.angle_gamma   90.00
#
_symmetry.space_group_name_H-M   'P 1'
#
loop_
_entity.id
_entity.type
_entity.pdbx_description
1 polymer ?
#
loop_
_entity_poly.entity_id
_entity_poly.type
_entity_poly.pdbx_seq_one_letter_code
_entity_poly.pdbx_strand_id
1 'polypeptide(L)' 'MAHDDVTHEAELQLRRLEQRIDELISICERLKRENWALRSQQQSLAAQRANLIDKHEMVRSRVETMINRLKSMERGD' A
#
# COMPACT_ATOMS: atom_id res chain seq x y z
N MET A 1 -49.67 24.67 -15.80
CA MET A 1 -49.62 23.90 -14.56
C MET A 1 -48.86 22.61 -14.74
N ALA A 2 -49.16 21.76 -15.71
CA ALA A 2 -48.37 20.54 -15.97
C ALA A 2 -46.94 20.84 -16.36
N HIS A 3 -46.70 21.97 -17.00
CA HIS A 3 -45.36 22.42 -17.38
C HIS A 3 -44.47 22.76 -16.17
N ASP A 4 -45.03 23.40 -15.14
CA ASP A 4 -44.29 23.73 -13.94
C ASP A 4 -43.93 22.50 -13.10
N ASP A 5 -44.83 21.51 -13.05
CA ASP A 5 -44.60 20.24 -12.35
C ASP A 5 -43.49 19.44 -13.01
N VAL A 6 -43.46 19.38 -14.34
CA VAL A 6 -42.42 18.67 -15.11
C VAL A 6 -41.06 19.38 -14.91
N THR A 7 -41.03 20.71 -14.93
CA THR A 7 -39.83 21.49 -14.71
C THR A 7 -39.30 21.29 -13.31
N HIS A 8 -40.18 21.31 -12.32
CA HIS A 8 -39.81 21.12 -10.92
C HIS A 8 -39.23 19.71 -10.69
N GLU A 9 -39.84 18.69 -11.27
CA GLU A 9 -39.36 17.31 -11.18
C GLU A 9 -37.99 17.17 -11.85
N ALA A 10 -37.80 17.77 -13.02
CA ALA A 10 -36.51 17.77 -13.71
C ALA A 10 -35.42 18.43 -12.88
N GLU A 11 -35.73 19.55 -12.22
CA GLU A 11 -34.81 20.22 -11.33
C GLU A 11 -34.39 19.35 -10.12
N LEU A 12 -35.38 18.62 -9.54
CA LEU A 12 -35.09 17.71 -8.42
C LEU A 12 -34.20 16.56 -8.86
N GLN A 13 -34.46 15.99 -10.03
CA GLN A 13 -33.62 14.92 -10.58
C GLN A 13 -32.21 15.42 -10.86
N LEU A 14 -32.08 16.61 -11.38
CA LEU A 14 -30.78 17.23 -11.64
C LEU A 14 -29.99 17.43 -10.36
N ARG A 15 -30.64 17.92 -9.29
CA ARG A 15 -30.00 18.07 -7.98
C ARG A 15 -29.53 16.73 -7.40
N ARG A 16 -30.34 15.68 -7.55
CA ARG A 16 -29.97 14.32 -7.12
C ARG A 16 -28.75 13.82 -7.89
N LEU A 17 -28.71 14.09 -9.17
CA LEU A 17 -27.58 13.73 -10.01
C LEU A 17 -26.30 14.49 -9.58
N GLU A 18 -26.42 15.77 -9.33
CA GLU A 18 -25.30 16.58 -8.83
C GLU A 18 -24.75 16.05 -7.51
N GLN A 19 -25.64 15.67 -6.58
CA GLN A 19 -25.23 15.07 -5.31
C GLN A 19 -24.48 13.75 -5.52
N ARG A 20 -24.95 12.91 -6.43
CA ARG A 20 -24.27 11.64 -6.76
C ARG A 20 -22.92 11.87 -7.37
N ILE A 21 -22.80 12.89 -8.23
CA ILE A 21 -21.52 13.27 -8.82
C ILE A 21 -20.55 13.73 -7.74
N ASP A 22 -21.00 14.58 -6.82
CA ASP A 22 -20.20 15.07 -5.71
C ASP A 22 -19.71 13.94 -4.80
N GLU A 23 -20.61 12.99 -4.50
CA GLU A 23 -20.27 11.80 -3.72
C GLU A 23 -19.23 10.94 -4.42
N LEU A 24 -19.38 10.73 -5.74
CA LEU A 24 -18.42 9.97 -6.54
C LEU A 24 -17.05 10.64 -6.58
N ILE A 25 -17.02 11.96 -6.74
CA ILE A 25 -15.77 12.72 -6.72
C ILE A 25 -15.08 12.57 -5.37
N SER A 26 -15.84 12.67 -4.28
CA SER A 26 -15.32 12.50 -2.92
C SER A 26 -14.75 11.10 -2.71
N ILE A 27 -15.43 10.07 -3.19
CA ILE A 27 -14.97 8.68 -3.12
C ILE A 27 -13.69 8.51 -3.95
N CYS A 28 -13.65 9.06 -5.15
CA CYS A 28 -12.46 8.99 -6.00
C CYS A 28 -11.25 9.64 -5.35
N GLU A 29 -11.43 10.80 -4.73
CA GLU A 29 -10.36 11.49 -4.02
C GLU A 29 -9.85 10.68 -2.84
N ARG A 30 -10.76 10.09 -2.07
CA ARG A 30 -10.40 9.21 -0.96
C ARG A 30 -9.64 7.98 -1.43
N LEU A 31 -10.10 7.34 -2.50
CA LEU A 31 -9.43 6.16 -3.07
C LEU A 31 -8.04 6.49 -3.59
N LYS A 32 -7.86 7.66 -4.18
CA LYS A 32 -6.54 8.12 -4.62
C LYS A 32 -5.59 8.29 -3.45
N ARG A 33 -6.06 8.89 -2.34
CA ARG A 33 -5.24 9.06 -1.13
C ARG A 33 -4.89 7.71 -0.51
N GLU A 34 -5.87 6.81 -0.41
CA GLU A 34 -5.65 5.47 0.14
C GLU A 34 -4.67 4.67 -0.74
N ASN A 35 -4.81 4.76 -2.05
CA ASN A 35 -3.92 4.10 -2.99
C ASN A 35 -2.48 4.60 -2.85
N TRP A 36 -2.31 5.92 -2.76
CA TRP A 36 -0.99 6.52 -2.55
C TRP A 36 -0.37 6.05 -1.23
N ALA A 37 -1.16 6.06 -0.15
CA ALA A 37 -0.70 5.62 1.17
C ALA A 37 -0.30 4.15 1.17
N LEU A 38 -1.09 3.29 0.52
CA LEU A 38 -0.79 1.86 0.42
C LEU A 38 0.47 1.60 -0.41
N ARG A 39 0.66 2.32 -1.50
CA ARG A 39 1.88 2.20 -2.31
C ARG A 39 3.10 2.63 -1.53
N SER A 40 3.00 3.71 -0.79
CA SER A 40 4.08 4.22 0.06
C SER A 40 4.44 3.20 1.15
N GLN A 41 3.44 2.62 1.79
CA GLN A 41 3.62 1.57 2.81
C GLN A 41 4.27 0.33 2.21
N GLN A 42 3.84 -0.06 1.01
CA GLN A 42 4.38 -1.21 0.29
C GLN A 42 5.87 -1.03 -0.01
N GLN A 43 6.27 0.17 -0.45
CA GLN A 43 7.67 0.49 -0.71
C GLN A 43 8.49 0.44 0.58
N SER A 44 7.96 0.96 1.67
CA SER A 44 8.61 0.92 2.97
C SER A 44 8.84 -0.52 3.46
N LEU A 45 7.81 -1.37 3.34
CA LEU A 45 7.89 -2.78 3.71
C LEU A 45 8.89 -3.54 2.83
N ALA A 46 8.93 -3.24 1.54
CA ALA A 46 9.90 -3.85 0.62
C ALA A 46 11.34 -3.49 1.01
N ALA A 47 11.58 -2.23 1.37
CA ALA A 47 12.89 -1.77 1.84
C ALA A 47 13.29 -2.43 3.15
N GLN A 48 12.37 -2.55 4.09
CA GLN A 48 12.60 -3.23 5.37
C GLN A 48 12.93 -4.71 5.15
N ARG A 49 12.20 -5.36 4.27
CA ARG A 49 12.44 -6.76 3.92
C ARG A 49 13.82 -6.97 3.32
N ALA A 50 14.20 -6.12 2.38
CA ALA A 50 15.53 -6.19 1.76
C ALA A 50 16.63 -6.04 2.80
N ASN A 51 16.46 -5.10 3.74
CA ASN A 51 17.40 -4.87 4.82
C ASN A 51 17.52 -6.08 5.76
N LEU A 52 16.41 -6.72 6.08
CA LEU A 52 16.38 -7.94 6.91
C LEU A 52 17.06 -9.11 6.20
N ILE A 53 16.87 -9.26 4.89
CA ILE A 53 17.52 -10.30 4.10
C ILE A 53 19.04 -10.11 4.12
N ASP A 54 19.52 -8.87 3.93
CA ASP A 54 20.94 -8.57 3.96
C ASP A 54 21.55 -8.88 5.33
N LYS A 55 20.87 -8.52 6.41
CA LYS A 55 21.32 -8.81 7.77
C LYS A 55 21.35 -10.31 8.03
N HIS A 56 20.34 -11.03 7.56
CA HIS A 56 20.26 -12.48 7.71
C HIS A 56 21.42 -13.17 6.98
N GLU A 57 21.72 -12.77 5.77
CA GLU A 57 22.85 -13.31 5.00
C GLU A 57 24.18 -12.99 5.68
N MET A 58 24.33 -11.82 6.24
CA MET A 58 25.54 -11.43 6.95
C MET A 58 25.77 -12.30 8.20
N VAL A 59 24.72 -12.52 9.00
CA VAL A 59 24.77 -13.37 10.18
C VAL A 59 25.09 -14.82 9.79
N ARG A 60 24.41 -15.32 8.76
CA ARG A 60 24.64 -16.67 8.24
C ARG A 60 26.09 -16.88 7.82
N SER A 61 26.65 -15.94 7.09
CA SER A 61 28.05 -16.00 6.65
C SER A 61 29.02 -16.04 7.83
N ARG A 62 28.76 -15.22 8.87
CA ARG A 62 29.59 -15.22 10.08
C ARG A 62 29.51 -16.52 10.84
N VAL A 63 28.32 -17.10 10.97
CA VAL A 63 28.13 -18.39 11.63
C VAL A 63 28.85 -19.50 10.88
N GLU A 64 28.74 -19.52 9.56
CA GLU A 64 29.46 -20.50 8.72
C GLU A 64 30.97 -20.39 8.89
N THR A 65 31.50 -19.19 8.95
CA THR A 65 32.92 -18.95 9.19
C THR A 65 33.34 -19.48 10.57
N MET A 66 32.54 -19.25 11.61
CA MET A 66 32.82 -19.76 12.96
C MET A 66 32.82 -21.28 12.99
N ILE A 67 31.84 -21.91 12.33
CA ILE A 67 31.75 -23.37 12.26
C ILE A 67 32.99 -23.94 11.56
N ASN A 68 33.40 -23.36 10.47
CA ASN A 68 34.58 -23.80 9.73
C ASN A 68 35.86 -23.67 10.57
N ARG A 69 36.01 -22.58 11.35
CA ARG A 69 37.14 -22.41 12.25
C ARG A 69 37.17 -23.46 13.35
N LEU A 70 36.01 -23.77 13.94
CA LEU A 70 35.87 -24.80 14.95
C LEU A 70 36.27 -26.18 14.40
N LYS A 71 35.82 -26.49 13.19
CA LYS A 71 36.19 -27.74 12.53
C LYS A 71 37.66 -27.85 12.25
N SER A 72 38.32 -26.78 11.84
CA SER A 72 39.75 -26.73 11.64
C SER A 72 40.49 -26.95 12.95
N MET A 73 40.05 -26.36 14.05
CA MET A 73 40.65 -26.56 15.37
C MET A 73 40.52 -28.03 15.84
N GLU A 74 39.38 -28.65 15.62
CA GLU A 74 39.17 -30.06 15.95
C GLU A 74 40.12 -30.98 15.18
N ARG A 75 40.43 -30.65 13.92
CA ARG A 75 41.35 -31.43 13.10
C ARG A 75 42.81 -31.17 13.41
N GLY A 76 43.10 -30.19 14.24
CA GLY A 76 44.49 -29.82 14.55
C GLY A 76 45.16 -29.00 13.44
N ASP A 77 44.32 -28.54 12.53
CA ASP A 77 44.77 -27.65 11.45
C ASP A 77 44.83 -26.21 11.91
#